data_2c893dfe47c8fea088f18210016e0bb1
#
_entry.id   2c893dfe47c8fea088f18210016e0bb1
#
_cell.length_a   1.000
_cell.length_b   1.000
_cell.length_c   1.000
_cell.angle_alpha   90.00
_cell.angle_beta   90.00
_cell.angle_gamma   90.00
#
_symmetry.space_group_name_H-M   'P 1'
#
loop_
_entity.id
_entity.type
_entity.pdbx_description
1 polymer ?
#
loop_
_entity_poly.entity_id
_entity_poly.type
_entity_poly.pdbx_seq_one_letter_code
_entity_poly.pdbx_strand_id
1 'polypeptide(L)'
;MHERANIDVMKCADCVRSESVAYDLEPVDRMPIPADALAGFPDGVPKVRGLNRRQFVRNGVAGMAAVYAASKINWQSAFEAAIAEAAEPNACLVMIYLNGGMDGLNVMVPSAAAEHAQYKTLRPEIYREHPTITPTAPRIGSTYCPGTGDTLAFANLVVAGASNSGDPLRGLDTLWGDGSGGPGSNLAYWPAVHFRPSNGSHFDASDFIFGGALQKMTTGWLGRWLDLYGSAQNPLQAVSISSGLSKTIRTRTAPVCAVSSLTNFGFSVPNVSASDTNVNAEVGALAGVPATTEALGRSRNVFGLTVNVANQLRTVTPPAANPAYPTTGPAASLSSRLRLAATLLSSGLGTRIVTVDWGSFDTHGSEIQGMDPQLGGFSRALAAFQEDLAARGIADRVLTVVFTEFGRRVGENGTGTAAGTDHGAGGPMWVMGTRVRGGLAGNQPSVTTLERGNLKVETDFRTVWQAILGEWMGGDSGAILPNGPFPGIARPDGQTTLLK
;
A
#
# COMPACT_ATOMS: atom_id res chain seq x y z
N MET A 1 32.08 -31.34 9.17
CA MET A 1 32.26 -30.07 9.91
C MET A 1 32.11 -28.93 8.93
N HIS A 2 30.92 -28.33 8.86
CA HIS A 2 30.68 -27.12 8.10
C HIS A 2 30.44 -26.00 9.10
N GLU A 3 31.43 -25.14 9.22
CA GLU A 3 31.27 -23.86 9.93
C GLU A 3 30.22 -23.01 9.22
N ARG A 4 29.15 -22.67 9.95
CA ARG A 4 28.23 -21.62 9.53
C ARG A 4 28.92 -20.29 9.80
N ALA A 5 29.22 -19.56 8.73
CA ALA A 5 29.63 -18.17 8.86
C ALA A 5 28.50 -17.36 9.53
N ASN A 6 28.79 -16.83 10.71
CA ASN A 6 27.97 -15.85 11.41
C ASN A 6 28.08 -14.55 10.58
N ILE A 7 27.02 -14.23 9.83
CA ILE A 7 26.86 -12.89 9.27
C ILE A 7 26.36 -12.02 10.42
N ASP A 8 27.27 -11.26 11.01
CA ASP A 8 26.90 -10.16 11.90
C ASP A 8 26.16 -9.12 11.07
N VAL A 9 24.84 -9.15 11.14
CA VAL A 9 23.98 -8.08 10.61
C VAL A 9 24.28 -6.88 11.48
N MET A 10 24.97 -5.86 10.95
CA MET A 10 25.13 -4.56 11.60
C MET A 10 23.73 -4.03 11.94
N LYS A 11 23.35 -4.11 13.20
CA LYS A 11 22.08 -3.55 13.69
C LYS A 11 22.18 -2.03 13.62
N CYS A 12 21.37 -1.41 12.80
CA CYS A 12 21.19 0.04 12.76
C CYS A 12 20.81 0.55 14.17
N ALA A 13 21.47 1.59 14.64
CA ALA A 13 21.20 2.17 15.97
C ALA A 13 19.75 2.61 16.16
N ASP A 14 19.07 2.99 15.08
CA ASP A 14 17.66 3.38 15.10
C ASP A 14 16.71 2.17 15.14
N CYS A 15 17.13 1.01 14.59
CA CYS A 15 16.39 -0.24 14.71
C CYS A 15 16.50 -0.84 16.12
N VAL A 16 17.64 -0.71 16.78
CA VAL A 16 17.85 -1.22 18.16
C VAL A 16 17.02 -0.45 19.18
N ARG A 17 16.79 0.85 18.98
CA ARG A 17 15.94 1.65 19.88
C ARG A 17 14.46 1.26 19.84
N SER A 18 13.98 0.65 18.76
CA SER A 18 12.59 0.22 18.63
C SER A 18 12.28 -1.09 19.36
N GLU A 19 13.30 -1.91 19.68
CA GLU A 19 13.13 -3.16 20.43
C GLU A 19 12.81 -2.93 21.93
N SER A 20 13.01 -1.71 22.45
CA SER A 20 12.84 -1.43 23.88
C SER A 20 11.47 -0.89 24.29
N VAL A 21 10.55 -0.67 23.36
CA VAL A 21 9.16 -0.37 23.67
C VAL A 21 8.39 -1.69 23.63
N ALA A 22 8.41 -2.42 24.74
CA ALA A 22 7.52 -3.55 24.93
C ALA A 22 6.08 -3.03 24.80
N TYR A 23 5.40 -3.45 23.74
CA TYR A 23 3.95 -3.33 23.69
C TYR A 23 3.41 -4.31 24.73
N ASP A 24 2.82 -3.79 25.81
CA ASP A 24 1.82 -4.51 26.58
C ASP A 24 0.56 -4.66 25.71
N LEU A 25 0.72 -5.41 24.62
CA LEU A 25 -0.41 -6.06 23.99
C LEU A 25 -0.70 -7.25 24.89
N GLU A 26 -1.82 -7.19 25.63
CA GLU A 26 -2.43 -8.40 26.18
C GLU A 26 -2.37 -9.45 25.08
N PRO A 27 -1.68 -10.59 25.29
CA PRO A 27 -1.52 -11.58 24.23
C PRO A 27 -2.91 -12.01 23.78
N VAL A 28 -3.22 -11.81 22.49
CA VAL A 28 -4.47 -12.28 21.85
C VAL A 28 -4.65 -13.81 22.05
N ASP A 29 -3.60 -14.51 22.40
CA ASP A 29 -3.58 -15.93 22.77
C ASP A 29 -4.38 -16.28 24.04
N ARG A 30 -4.90 -15.31 24.80
CA ARG A 30 -5.58 -15.54 26.07
C ARG A 30 -7.06 -15.14 26.09
N MET A 31 -7.70 -14.85 24.97
CA MET A 31 -9.17 -14.81 24.98
C MET A 31 -9.66 -16.26 25.11
N PRO A 32 -10.19 -16.67 26.26
CA PRO A 32 -10.83 -17.98 26.37
C PRO A 32 -12.04 -17.95 25.44
N ILE A 33 -12.08 -18.87 24.48
CA ILE A 33 -13.32 -19.11 23.72
C ILE A 33 -14.34 -19.53 24.80
N PRO A 34 -15.44 -18.78 24.96
CA PRO A 34 -16.44 -19.13 25.96
C PRO A 34 -16.89 -20.57 25.70
N ALA A 35 -16.99 -21.37 26.75
CA ALA A 35 -17.36 -22.79 26.63
C ALA A 35 -18.74 -22.98 25.95
N ASP A 36 -19.61 -21.98 26.06
CA ASP A 36 -20.92 -21.88 25.43
C ASP A 36 -20.85 -21.60 23.91
N ALA A 37 -19.75 -21.03 23.41
CA ALA A 37 -19.53 -20.87 21.96
C ALA A 37 -19.39 -22.23 21.25
N LEU A 38 -19.11 -23.30 21.97
CA LEU A 38 -19.02 -24.68 21.46
C LEU A 38 -20.27 -25.51 21.80
N ALA A 39 -21.23 -24.98 22.56
CA ALA A 39 -22.42 -25.69 23.01
C ALA A 39 -23.45 -26.02 21.89
N GLY A 40 -23.23 -25.55 20.67
CA GLY A 40 -24.07 -25.87 19.50
C GLY A 40 -23.67 -27.15 18.74
N PHE A 41 -22.65 -27.88 19.20
CA PHE A 41 -22.25 -29.17 18.63
C PHE A 41 -22.64 -30.32 19.58
N PRO A 42 -23.79 -30.97 19.37
CA PRO A 42 -24.30 -32.00 20.29
C PRO A 42 -23.36 -33.19 20.44
N ASP A 43 -22.57 -33.49 19.42
CA ASP A 43 -21.61 -34.61 19.41
C ASP A 43 -20.13 -34.17 19.51
N GLY A 44 -19.88 -32.92 19.90
CA GLY A 44 -18.56 -32.32 19.92
C GLY A 44 -18.08 -31.86 18.53
N VAL A 45 -17.00 -31.08 18.50
CA VAL A 45 -16.40 -30.59 17.24
C VAL A 45 -16.09 -31.76 16.32
N PRO A 46 -16.54 -31.77 15.06
CA PRO A 46 -16.25 -32.86 14.14
C PRO A 46 -14.75 -33.15 14.11
N LYS A 47 -14.38 -34.40 14.31
CA LYS A 47 -12.98 -34.84 14.20
C LYS A 47 -12.58 -34.85 12.74
N VAL A 48 -12.22 -33.68 12.21
CA VAL A 48 -11.56 -33.59 10.91
C VAL A 48 -10.16 -34.19 11.08
N ARG A 49 -9.89 -35.31 10.44
CA ARG A 49 -8.55 -35.93 10.47
C ARG A 49 -7.53 -34.93 9.99
N GLY A 50 -6.57 -34.56 10.85
CA GLY A 50 -5.45 -33.71 10.50
C GLY A 50 -5.47 -32.30 11.07
N LEU A 51 -6.55 -31.83 11.70
CA LEU A 51 -6.60 -30.53 12.37
C LEU A 51 -6.74 -30.68 13.87
N ASN A 52 -5.82 -30.12 14.64
CA ASN A 52 -6.07 -29.92 16.07
C ASN A 52 -6.89 -28.64 16.30
N ARG A 53 -7.56 -28.52 17.46
CA ARG A 53 -8.37 -27.36 17.86
C ARG A 53 -7.63 -26.04 17.69
N ARG A 54 -6.34 -26.02 17.99
CA ARG A 54 -5.50 -24.81 17.90
C ARG A 54 -5.25 -24.38 16.43
N GLN A 55 -5.11 -25.33 15.52
CA GLN A 55 -4.95 -25.05 14.08
C GLN A 55 -6.27 -24.58 13.45
N PHE A 56 -7.39 -25.19 13.83
CA PHE A 56 -8.72 -24.75 13.39
C PHE A 56 -8.99 -23.30 13.84
N VAL A 57 -8.77 -23.01 15.11
CA VAL A 57 -8.98 -21.68 15.69
C VAL A 57 -7.98 -20.67 15.07
N ARG A 58 -6.71 -21.02 14.93
CA ARG A 58 -5.71 -20.13 14.32
C ARG A 58 -6.02 -19.79 12.87
N ASN A 59 -6.44 -20.75 12.08
CA ASN A 59 -6.78 -20.55 10.66
C ASN A 59 -8.15 -19.86 10.52
N GLY A 60 -9.10 -20.15 11.40
CA GLY A 60 -10.39 -19.44 11.48
C GLY A 60 -10.24 -18.00 11.94
N VAL A 61 -9.35 -17.73 12.92
CA VAL A 61 -9.05 -16.37 13.39
C VAL A 61 -8.35 -15.54 12.29
N ALA A 62 -7.49 -16.15 11.47
CA ALA A 62 -6.91 -15.47 10.32
C ALA A 62 -7.99 -15.08 9.29
N GLY A 63 -8.98 -15.94 9.06
CA GLY A 63 -10.15 -15.62 8.23
C GLY A 63 -11.06 -14.54 8.84
N MET A 64 -11.24 -14.57 10.16
CA MET A 64 -12.06 -13.58 10.88
C MET A 64 -11.37 -12.21 10.99
N ALA A 65 -10.06 -12.15 11.15
CA ALA A 65 -9.29 -10.91 11.10
C ALA A 65 -9.40 -10.23 9.73
N ALA A 66 -9.82 -10.97 8.70
CA ALA A 66 -10.08 -10.42 7.37
C ALA A 66 -11.36 -9.58 7.29
N VAL A 67 -12.28 -9.69 8.27
CA VAL A 67 -13.51 -8.88 8.33
C VAL A 67 -13.55 -8.15 9.66
N TYR A 68 -13.13 -6.90 9.65
CA TYR A 68 -13.06 -6.05 10.83
C TYR A 68 -14.36 -5.28 11.06
N ALA A 69 -14.74 -5.07 12.33
CA ALA A 69 -15.88 -4.26 12.80
C ALA A 69 -17.29 -4.77 12.47
N ALA A 70 -17.45 -5.96 11.93
CA ALA A 70 -18.73 -6.52 11.48
C ALA A 70 -19.74 -6.92 12.57
N SER A 71 -19.44 -6.67 13.83
CA SER A 71 -20.15 -7.29 14.97
C SER A 71 -21.52 -6.71 15.36
N LYS A 72 -22.06 -5.72 14.63
CA LYS A 72 -23.25 -4.98 15.07
C LYS A 72 -24.48 -5.07 14.16
N ILE A 73 -24.48 -5.85 13.09
CA ILE A 73 -25.48 -5.75 12.03
C ILE A 73 -26.15 -7.11 11.74
N ASN A 74 -27.46 -7.07 11.43
CA ASN A 74 -28.19 -8.23 10.91
C ASN A 74 -27.99 -8.29 9.40
N TRP A 75 -27.40 -9.37 8.91
CA TRP A 75 -26.50 -9.40 7.77
C TRP A 75 -27.08 -9.59 6.39
N GLN A 76 -28.02 -10.50 6.24
CA GLN A 76 -28.21 -11.13 4.95
C GLN A 76 -28.90 -10.23 3.92
N SER A 77 -29.97 -9.55 4.32
CA SER A 77 -30.69 -8.62 3.43
C SER A 77 -30.01 -7.26 3.30
N ALA A 78 -29.27 -6.86 4.34
CA ALA A 78 -28.61 -5.56 4.39
C ALA A 78 -27.32 -5.52 3.54
N PHE A 79 -26.59 -6.64 3.45
CA PHE A 79 -25.38 -6.74 2.65
C PHE A 79 -25.68 -6.74 1.14
N GLU A 80 -26.69 -7.51 0.71
CA GLU A 80 -27.12 -7.53 -0.70
C GLU A 80 -27.67 -6.17 -1.14
N ALA A 81 -28.44 -5.50 -0.27
CA ALA A 81 -28.93 -4.14 -0.52
C ALA A 81 -27.78 -3.13 -0.59
N ALA A 82 -26.77 -3.24 0.29
CA ALA A 82 -25.63 -2.33 0.30
C ALA A 82 -24.72 -2.48 -0.94
N ILE A 83 -24.58 -3.69 -1.47
CA ILE A 83 -23.88 -3.90 -2.75
C ILE A 83 -24.70 -3.31 -3.91
N ALA A 84 -26.01 -3.52 -3.94
CA ALA A 84 -26.86 -3.00 -4.99
C ALA A 84 -26.92 -1.45 -4.98
N GLU A 85 -26.88 -0.83 -3.80
CA GLU A 85 -26.84 0.64 -3.64
C GLU A 85 -25.45 1.23 -3.97
N ALA A 86 -24.38 0.46 -3.75
CA ALA A 86 -23.00 0.89 -3.97
C ALA A 86 -22.49 0.68 -5.40
N ALA A 87 -23.37 0.36 -6.36
CA ALA A 87 -23.03 -0.25 -7.64
C ALA A 87 -21.92 0.46 -8.45
N GLU A 88 -21.74 1.79 -8.34
CA GLU A 88 -20.70 2.52 -9.10
C GLU A 88 -20.18 3.74 -8.31
N PRO A 89 -19.23 3.59 -7.38
CA PRO A 89 -18.68 4.72 -6.65
C PRO A 89 -17.94 5.70 -7.59
N ASN A 90 -18.31 6.99 -7.51
CA ASN A 90 -17.78 8.05 -8.37
C ASN A 90 -16.31 8.41 -8.05
N ALA A 91 -15.78 8.01 -6.89
CA ALA A 91 -14.41 8.26 -6.47
C ALA A 91 -13.86 7.03 -5.76
N CYS A 92 -12.82 6.45 -6.34
CA CYS A 92 -12.08 5.31 -5.80
C CYS A 92 -10.63 5.70 -5.50
N LEU A 93 -10.06 5.12 -4.47
CA LEU A 93 -8.70 5.41 -4.02
C LEU A 93 -7.91 4.11 -3.90
N VAL A 94 -6.73 4.08 -4.52
CA VAL A 94 -5.74 3.00 -4.37
C VAL A 94 -4.53 3.56 -3.64
N MET A 95 -4.18 2.96 -2.50
CA MET A 95 -3.04 3.34 -1.68
C MET A 95 -1.97 2.26 -1.81
N ILE A 96 -0.83 2.57 -2.43
CA ILE A 96 0.30 1.66 -2.58
C ILE A 96 1.39 2.09 -1.62
N TYR A 97 1.63 1.29 -0.60
CA TYR A 97 2.69 1.52 0.37
C TYR A 97 3.95 0.75 -0.02
N LEU A 98 5.04 1.49 -0.17
CA LEU A 98 6.37 0.96 -0.46
C LEU A 98 7.13 0.80 0.86
N ASN A 99 7.23 -0.43 1.33
CA ASN A 99 7.78 -0.75 2.65
C ASN A 99 9.30 -0.61 2.66
N GLY A 100 9.82 0.09 3.64
CA GLY A 100 11.25 0.14 3.94
C GLY A 100 11.93 1.48 3.67
N GLY A 101 11.20 2.55 3.36
CA GLY A 101 11.81 3.86 3.11
C GLY A 101 12.48 3.93 1.74
N MET A 102 11.68 4.01 0.67
CA MET A 102 12.19 4.03 -0.70
C MET A 102 13.08 5.26 -0.95
N ASP A 103 14.21 5.05 -1.62
CA ASP A 103 15.10 6.12 -2.04
C ASP A 103 14.61 6.83 -3.31
N GLY A 104 13.95 7.97 -3.13
CA GLY A 104 13.44 8.77 -4.24
C GLY A 104 14.52 9.36 -5.14
N LEU A 105 15.72 9.61 -4.60
CA LEU A 105 16.84 10.14 -5.38
C LEU A 105 17.37 9.14 -6.43
N ASN A 106 17.08 7.85 -6.27
CA ASN A 106 17.42 6.81 -7.24
C ASN A 106 16.29 6.52 -8.25
N VAL A 107 15.16 7.23 -8.16
CA VAL A 107 14.03 7.12 -9.09
C VAL A 107 13.89 8.38 -9.92
N MET A 108 13.90 9.54 -9.27
CA MET A 108 13.87 10.87 -9.89
C MET A 108 15.09 11.65 -9.40
N VAL A 109 16.11 11.66 -10.23
CA VAL A 109 17.48 12.06 -9.86
C VAL A 109 17.66 13.56 -10.05
N PRO A 110 18.30 14.27 -9.11
CA PRO A 110 18.68 15.68 -9.30
C PRO A 110 19.59 15.84 -10.51
N SER A 111 19.18 16.65 -11.49
CA SER A 111 19.91 16.81 -12.75
C SER A 111 20.48 18.21 -13.00
N ALA A 112 20.08 19.23 -12.24
CA ALA A 112 20.76 20.52 -12.27
C ALA A 112 22.24 20.37 -11.92
N ALA A 113 23.13 21.02 -12.69
CA ALA A 113 24.56 20.74 -12.67
C ALA A 113 25.22 20.69 -11.27
N ALA A 114 24.92 21.66 -10.41
CA ALA A 114 25.46 21.70 -9.05
C ALA A 114 24.87 20.60 -8.15
N GLU A 115 23.58 20.38 -8.23
CA GLU A 115 22.85 19.33 -7.48
C GLU A 115 23.32 17.94 -7.91
N HIS A 116 23.49 17.73 -9.23
CA HIS A 116 23.96 16.47 -9.77
C HIS A 116 25.42 16.18 -9.39
N ALA A 117 26.28 17.19 -9.42
CA ALA A 117 27.66 17.05 -8.97
C ALA A 117 27.75 16.67 -7.49
N GLN A 118 26.92 17.30 -6.65
CA GLN A 118 26.85 16.98 -5.23
C GLN A 118 26.26 15.59 -4.98
N TYR A 119 25.23 15.20 -5.71
CA TYR A 119 24.64 13.85 -5.65
C TYR A 119 25.72 12.78 -5.91
N LYS A 120 26.53 12.95 -6.97
CA LYS A 120 27.66 12.05 -7.27
C LYS A 120 28.71 12.00 -6.16
N THR A 121 29.03 13.17 -5.57
CA THR A 121 30.00 13.28 -4.49
C THR A 121 29.56 12.55 -3.23
N LEU A 122 28.27 12.61 -2.92
CA LEU A 122 27.68 11.97 -1.73
C LEU A 122 27.36 10.49 -1.93
N ARG A 123 27.29 10.04 -3.18
CA ARG A 123 26.94 8.65 -3.56
C ARG A 123 27.87 8.08 -4.62
N PRO A 124 29.20 8.06 -4.38
CA PRO A 124 30.13 7.63 -5.40
C PRO A 124 29.99 6.17 -5.79
N GLU A 125 29.55 5.29 -4.89
CA GLU A 125 29.36 3.87 -5.17
C GLU A 125 27.96 3.57 -5.74
N ILE A 126 26.90 4.16 -5.17
CA ILE A 126 25.52 3.99 -5.68
C ILE A 126 25.37 4.62 -7.07
N TYR A 127 26.03 5.75 -7.33
CA TYR A 127 26.01 6.39 -8.63
C TYR A 127 26.80 5.59 -9.69
N ARG A 128 27.82 4.83 -9.27
CA ARG A 128 28.64 4.04 -10.18
C ARG A 128 27.78 3.02 -10.91
N GLU A 129 28.00 2.92 -12.21
CA GLU A 129 27.37 1.87 -13.03
C GLU A 129 27.69 0.49 -12.45
N HIS A 130 26.65 -0.30 -12.18
CA HIS A 130 26.83 -1.65 -11.69
C HIS A 130 26.87 -2.63 -12.85
N PRO A 131 28.03 -3.28 -13.13
CA PRO A 131 28.22 -4.07 -14.35
C PRO A 131 27.29 -5.27 -14.50
N THR A 132 26.71 -5.77 -13.40
CA THR A 132 25.80 -6.91 -13.40
C THR A 132 24.33 -6.54 -13.61
N ILE A 133 23.97 -5.27 -13.37
CA ILE A 133 22.56 -4.81 -13.45
C ILE A 133 22.33 -3.92 -14.65
N THR A 134 23.27 -3.03 -14.95
CA THR A 134 23.24 -2.15 -16.13
C THR A 134 24.66 -1.89 -16.62
N PRO A 135 25.22 -2.75 -17.47
CA PRO A 135 26.65 -2.71 -17.81
C PRO A 135 27.12 -1.42 -18.50
N THR A 136 26.23 -0.60 -19.03
CA THR A 136 26.61 0.51 -19.92
C THR A 136 25.72 1.76 -19.81
N ALA A 137 24.65 1.74 -19.04
CA ALA A 137 23.76 2.89 -18.96
C ALA A 137 24.02 3.70 -17.70
N PRO A 138 24.28 5.02 -17.76
CA PRO A 138 24.36 5.87 -16.59
C PRO A 138 23.03 5.81 -15.83
N ARG A 139 23.07 6.00 -14.49
CA ARG A 139 21.85 6.03 -13.66
C ARG A 139 20.85 7.06 -14.18
N ILE A 140 21.35 8.18 -14.66
CA ILE A 140 20.55 9.18 -15.34
C ILE A 140 20.73 9.02 -16.86
N GLY A 141 19.63 8.81 -17.56
CA GLY A 141 19.58 8.94 -19.02
C GLY A 141 19.46 10.38 -19.47
N SER A 142 19.24 10.52 -20.77
CA SER A 142 18.89 11.81 -21.38
C SER A 142 17.44 12.23 -21.17
N THR A 143 16.66 11.46 -20.39
CA THR A 143 15.23 11.69 -20.18
C THR A 143 15.00 12.58 -18.97
N TYR A 144 15.05 13.87 -19.19
CA TYR A 144 14.65 14.85 -18.16
C TYR A 144 13.14 14.79 -17.92
N CYS A 145 12.72 15.19 -16.71
CA CYS A 145 11.31 15.34 -16.39
C CYS A 145 10.80 16.65 -16.97
N PRO A 146 10.00 16.67 -18.03
CA PRO A 146 9.49 17.90 -18.62
C PRO A 146 8.76 18.76 -17.58
N GLY A 147 8.81 20.07 -17.73
CA GLY A 147 8.18 21.01 -16.81
C GLY A 147 8.95 21.31 -15.51
N THR A 148 10.13 20.69 -15.30
CA THR A 148 10.97 20.92 -14.12
C THR A 148 12.15 21.88 -14.38
N GLY A 149 12.28 22.42 -15.58
CA GLY A 149 13.44 23.24 -15.98
C GLY A 149 14.76 22.46 -15.91
N ASP A 150 14.71 21.18 -16.27
CA ASP A 150 15.84 20.22 -16.26
C ASP A 150 16.49 20.01 -14.88
N THR A 151 15.74 20.28 -13.81
CA THR A 151 16.23 20.07 -12.43
C THR A 151 16.07 18.64 -11.95
N LEU A 152 15.23 17.84 -12.60
CA LEU A 152 15.00 16.43 -12.34
C LEU A 152 15.11 15.60 -13.62
N ALA A 153 15.67 14.41 -13.51
CA ALA A 153 15.68 13.40 -14.55
C ALA A 153 15.20 12.06 -14.01
N PHE A 154 14.51 11.29 -14.86
CA PHE A 154 14.18 9.91 -14.54
C PHE A 154 15.45 9.06 -14.48
N ALA A 155 15.54 8.17 -13.48
CA ALA A 155 16.50 7.09 -13.55
C ALA A 155 16.18 6.22 -14.77
N ASN A 156 17.23 5.74 -15.47
CA ASN A 156 17.05 4.93 -16.68
C ASN A 156 16.15 3.70 -16.49
N LEU A 157 16.11 3.17 -15.27
CA LEU A 157 15.34 1.97 -14.94
C LEU A 157 13.82 2.18 -14.92
N VAL A 158 13.35 3.44 -14.87
CA VAL A 158 11.90 3.74 -14.73
C VAL A 158 11.30 4.35 -15.99
N VAL A 159 12.08 4.55 -17.05
CA VAL A 159 11.58 5.05 -18.35
C VAL A 159 11.15 3.91 -19.28
N ALA A 160 10.31 4.25 -20.24
CA ALA A 160 9.85 3.30 -21.26
C ALA A 160 11.02 2.70 -22.06
N GLY A 161 10.96 1.41 -22.30
CA GLY A 161 11.99 0.69 -23.07
C GLY A 161 13.30 0.40 -22.33
N ALA A 162 13.47 0.90 -21.11
CA ALA A 162 14.69 0.70 -20.32
C ALA A 162 14.80 -0.69 -19.67
N SER A 163 13.91 -1.62 -19.97
CA SER A 163 13.95 -2.94 -19.35
C SER A 163 14.97 -3.85 -20.05
N ASN A 164 15.65 -4.67 -19.26
CA ASN A 164 16.50 -5.77 -19.75
C ASN A 164 15.73 -6.85 -20.55
N SER A 165 14.43 -6.69 -20.77
CA SER A 165 13.54 -7.65 -21.43
C SER A 165 13.23 -7.32 -22.89
N GLY A 166 13.76 -6.24 -23.44
CA GLY A 166 13.46 -5.82 -24.82
C GLY A 166 12.02 -5.42 -25.08
N ASP A 167 11.23 -5.20 -24.03
CA ASP A 167 9.82 -4.88 -24.12
C ASP A 167 9.63 -3.36 -24.26
N PRO A 168 8.92 -2.86 -25.29
CA PRO A 168 8.69 -1.42 -25.52
C PRO A 168 7.71 -0.81 -24.56
N LEU A 169 7.48 -1.44 -23.41
CA LEU A 169 6.41 -1.07 -22.50
C LEU A 169 6.68 0.21 -21.71
N ARG A 170 5.63 0.93 -21.47
CA ARG A 170 5.49 2.21 -20.79
C ARG A 170 6.04 2.20 -19.37
N GLY A 171 6.58 3.34 -18.94
CA GLY A 171 7.12 3.57 -17.61
C GLY A 171 6.51 4.81 -16.92
N LEU A 172 7.14 5.29 -15.85
CA LEU A 172 6.71 6.50 -15.15
C LEU A 172 6.76 7.74 -16.04
N ASP A 173 7.67 7.80 -16.99
CA ASP A 173 7.79 8.87 -17.99
C ASP A 173 6.53 9.01 -18.84
N THR A 174 5.87 7.90 -19.18
CA THR A 174 4.61 7.93 -19.96
C THR A 174 3.43 8.43 -19.13
N LEU A 175 3.43 8.20 -17.83
CA LEU A 175 2.43 8.74 -16.89
C LEU A 175 2.67 10.21 -16.58
N TRP A 176 3.93 10.62 -16.57
CA TRP A 176 4.32 12.01 -16.39
C TRP A 176 3.88 12.91 -17.54
N GLY A 177 4.01 12.39 -18.76
CA GLY A 177 3.71 13.16 -19.97
C GLY A 177 4.64 14.36 -20.12
N ASP A 178 4.08 15.53 -20.41
CA ASP A 178 4.82 16.80 -20.56
C ASP A 178 5.09 17.51 -19.22
N GLY A 179 4.61 16.98 -18.11
CA GLY A 179 4.76 17.56 -16.78
C GLY A 179 4.02 18.90 -16.58
N SER A 180 3.19 19.31 -17.53
CA SER A 180 2.47 20.60 -17.49
C SER A 180 1.26 20.61 -16.54
N GLY A 181 0.85 19.45 -16.07
CA GLY A 181 -0.41 19.29 -15.34
C GLY A 181 -1.66 19.32 -16.23
N GLY A 182 -1.47 19.42 -17.55
CA GLY A 182 -2.51 19.39 -18.56
C GLY A 182 -2.95 17.98 -18.98
N PRO A 183 -3.68 17.84 -20.10
CA PRO A 183 -4.06 16.55 -20.66
C PRO A 183 -2.82 15.67 -20.94
N GLY A 184 -2.87 14.40 -20.51
CA GLY A 184 -1.74 13.48 -20.67
C GLY A 184 -0.69 13.52 -19.55
N SER A 185 -0.62 14.59 -18.75
CA SER A 185 0.23 14.67 -17.56
C SER A 185 -0.57 14.18 -16.35
N ASN A 186 -0.44 12.88 -16.05
CA ASN A 186 -1.30 12.15 -15.12
C ASN A 186 -0.58 11.66 -13.86
N LEU A 187 0.69 12.05 -13.67
CA LEU A 187 1.54 11.69 -12.52
C LEU A 187 2.07 12.95 -11.85
N ALA A 188 1.67 13.19 -10.62
CA ALA A 188 2.25 14.21 -9.74
C ALA A 188 3.30 13.58 -8.83
N TYR A 189 4.40 14.28 -8.59
CA TYR A 189 5.52 13.82 -7.76
C TYR A 189 5.88 14.84 -6.68
N TRP A 190 5.94 14.37 -5.45
CA TRP A 190 6.49 15.09 -4.31
C TRP A 190 7.83 14.48 -3.90
N PRO A 191 8.95 15.20 -4.01
CA PRO A 191 10.28 14.63 -3.77
C PRO A 191 10.65 14.45 -2.30
N ALA A 192 10.01 15.17 -1.40
CA ALA A 192 10.42 15.21 0.01
C ALA A 192 9.21 15.32 0.96
N VAL A 193 8.42 14.26 1.01
CA VAL A 193 7.27 14.12 1.91
C VAL A 193 7.69 13.44 3.20
N HIS A 194 7.34 14.03 4.32
CA HIS A 194 7.48 13.42 5.64
C HIS A 194 6.69 14.23 6.67
N PHE A 195 7.14 14.27 7.91
CA PHE A 195 6.62 15.09 9.00
C PHE A 195 7.74 15.69 9.83
N ARG A 196 7.44 16.69 10.64
CA ARG A 196 8.38 17.32 11.56
C ARG A 196 7.90 17.21 13.02
N PRO A 197 8.80 16.87 13.97
CA PRO A 197 10.19 16.42 13.77
C PRO A 197 10.23 15.07 13.07
N SER A 198 11.24 14.85 12.20
CA SER A 198 11.38 13.59 11.47
C SER A 198 11.73 12.45 12.42
N ASN A 199 11.19 11.27 12.14
CA ASN A 199 11.44 10.03 12.89
C ASN A 199 11.81 8.92 11.89
N GLY A 200 12.97 8.33 12.06
CA GLY A 200 13.49 7.24 11.22
C GLY A 200 13.05 5.83 11.68
N SER A 201 12.12 5.70 12.62
CA SER A 201 11.55 4.40 12.99
C SER A 201 10.48 3.96 11.99
N HIS A 202 10.66 2.82 11.34
CA HIS A 202 9.64 2.24 10.45
C HIS A 202 8.27 2.12 11.14
N PHE A 203 8.27 1.68 12.39
CA PHE A 203 7.02 1.46 13.14
C PHE A 203 6.28 2.77 13.43
N ASP A 204 6.99 3.78 13.92
CA ASP A 204 6.34 5.04 14.27
C ASP A 204 5.97 5.84 13.02
N ALA A 205 6.89 5.93 12.04
CA ALA A 205 6.65 6.69 10.82
C ALA A 205 5.48 6.09 10.01
N SER A 206 5.44 4.78 9.83
CA SER A 206 4.32 4.13 9.16
C SER A 206 3.01 4.27 9.95
N ASP A 207 3.07 4.16 11.29
CA ASP A 207 1.92 4.38 12.17
C ASP A 207 1.32 5.77 12.01
N PHE A 208 2.18 6.79 11.91
CA PHE A 208 1.74 8.18 11.75
C PHE A 208 1.12 8.42 10.38
N ILE A 209 1.77 7.93 9.32
CA ILE A 209 1.27 8.07 7.95
C ILE A 209 -0.07 7.34 7.78
N PHE A 210 -0.17 6.10 8.24
CA PHE A 210 -1.41 5.32 8.18
C PHE A 210 -2.51 5.91 9.07
N GLY A 211 -2.12 6.43 10.23
CA GLY A 211 -3.02 7.09 11.15
C GLY A 211 -3.44 8.49 10.71
N GLY A 212 -2.72 9.14 9.79
CA GLY A 212 -2.96 10.54 9.43
C GLY A 212 -2.71 11.52 10.59
N ALA A 213 -1.80 11.18 11.52
CA ALA A 213 -1.56 11.95 12.75
C ALA A 213 -0.13 11.71 13.25
N LEU A 214 0.45 12.68 13.98
CA LEU A 214 1.77 12.50 14.63
C LEU A 214 1.66 11.89 16.03
N GLN A 215 0.74 10.96 16.18
CA GLN A 215 0.55 10.15 17.37
C GLN A 215 -0.01 8.79 16.98
N LYS A 216 0.17 7.79 17.84
CA LYS A 216 -0.38 6.46 17.59
C LYS A 216 -1.91 6.49 17.64
N MET A 217 -2.52 6.12 16.54
CA MET A 217 -3.98 6.04 16.40
C MET A 217 -4.41 4.57 16.33
N THR A 218 -5.55 4.25 16.94
CA THR A 218 -6.16 2.91 16.82
C THR A 218 -6.82 2.68 15.48
N THR A 219 -7.20 3.77 14.77
CA THR A 219 -7.85 3.76 13.46
C THR A 219 -6.94 4.40 12.41
N GLY A 220 -7.09 3.99 11.15
CA GLY A 220 -6.48 4.67 10.01
C GLY A 220 -7.23 5.94 9.63
N TRP A 221 -6.58 6.83 8.85
CA TRP A 221 -7.26 8.04 8.39
C TRP A 221 -8.42 7.73 7.42
N LEU A 222 -8.24 6.76 6.52
CA LEU A 222 -9.34 6.26 5.68
C LEU A 222 -10.34 5.43 6.47
N GLY A 223 -9.90 4.77 7.54
CA GLY A 223 -10.82 4.10 8.47
C GLY A 223 -11.78 5.07 9.13
N ARG A 224 -11.31 6.24 9.57
CA ARG A 224 -12.19 7.30 10.11
C ARG A 224 -13.11 7.88 9.03
N TRP A 225 -12.60 8.04 7.81
CA TRP A 225 -13.45 8.44 6.70
C TRP A 225 -14.58 7.43 6.45
N LEU A 226 -14.26 6.12 6.46
CA LEU A 226 -15.24 5.04 6.31
C LEU A 226 -16.25 5.00 7.46
N ASP A 227 -15.84 5.27 8.67
CA ASP A 227 -16.74 5.34 9.83
C ASP A 227 -17.77 6.48 9.71
N LEU A 228 -17.46 7.56 8.97
CA LEU A 228 -18.33 8.73 8.76
C LEU A 228 -19.14 8.65 7.46
N TYR A 229 -18.53 8.15 6.38
CA TYR A 229 -19.07 8.27 5.01
C TYR A 229 -19.18 6.93 4.29
N GLY A 230 -18.74 5.84 4.91
CA GLY A 230 -18.79 4.51 4.33
C GLY A 230 -20.12 3.79 4.59
N SER A 231 -20.27 2.64 3.95
CA SER A 231 -21.39 1.73 4.22
C SER A 231 -21.20 1.03 5.56
N ALA A 232 -22.26 0.97 6.36
CA ALA A 232 -22.27 0.20 7.60
C ALA A 232 -22.37 -1.32 7.36
N GLN A 233 -22.59 -1.77 6.12
CA GLN A 233 -22.91 -3.18 5.80
C GLN A 233 -21.97 -3.80 4.77
N ASN A 234 -21.28 -3.00 3.92
CA ASN A 234 -20.44 -3.55 2.86
C ASN A 234 -18.95 -3.63 3.27
N PRO A 235 -18.41 -4.80 3.64
CA PRO A 235 -16.99 -4.93 3.97
C PRO A 235 -16.08 -4.85 2.74
N LEU A 236 -16.62 -5.04 1.54
CA LEU A 236 -15.86 -4.90 0.29
C LEU A 236 -15.70 -3.44 -0.16
N GLN A 237 -16.32 -2.48 0.55
CA GLN A 237 -16.11 -1.05 0.29
C GLN A 237 -14.66 -0.61 0.44
N ALA A 238 -13.90 -1.27 1.32
CA ALA A 238 -12.47 -1.05 1.48
C ALA A 238 -11.73 -2.35 1.72
N VAL A 239 -10.72 -2.61 0.89
CA VAL A 239 -10.02 -3.89 0.83
C VAL A 239 -8.51 -3.69 0.95
N SER A 240 -7.88 -4.44 1.87
CA SER A 240 -6.43 -4.63 1.85
C SER A 240 -6.08 -5.83 0.98
N ILE A 241 -5.27 -5.63 -0.06
CA ILE A 241 -4.75 -6.74 -0.86
C ILE A 241 -3.47 -7.27 -0.21
N SER A 242 -3.65 -7.98 0.89
CA SER A 242 -2.58 -8.59 1.68
C SER A 242 -3.14 -9.69 2.57
N SER A 243 -2.29 -10.37 3.34
CA SER A 243 -2.70 -11.36 4.35
C SER A 243 -3.27 -10.73 5.63
N GLY A 244 -3.16 -9.43 5.79
CA GLY A 244 -3.63 -8.68 6.97
C GLY A 244 -4.30 -7.37 6.61
N LEU A 245 -5.01 -6.79 7.55
CA LEU A 245 -5.69 -5.52 7.36
C LEU A 245 -4.71 -4.36 7.49
N SER A 246 -4.58 -3.54 6.44
CA SER A 246 -3.80 -2.31 6.48
C SER A 246 -4.35 -1.36 7.55
N LYS A 247 -3.45 -0.77 8.33
CA LYS A 247 -3.84 0.22 9.33
C LYS A 247 -4.51 1.45 8.71
N THR A 248 -4.18 1.80 7.47
CA THR A 248 -4.77 2.95 6.77
C THR A 248 -6.29 2.88 6.70
N ILE A 249 -6.87 1.68 6.51
CA ILE A 249 -8.32 1.45 6.43
C ILE A 249 -8.90 0.84 7.70
N ARG A 250 -8.16 0.75 8.80
CA ARG A 250 -8.69 0.24 10.06
C ARG A 250 -9.74 1.19 10.62
N THR A 251 -10.94 0.71 10.74
CA THR A 251 -12.14 1.43 11.20
C THR A 251 -12.41 1.21 12.68
N ARG A 252 -13.33 1.97 13.23
CA ARG A 252 -13.92 1.73 14.53
C ARG A 252 -15.23 0.93 14.44
N THR A 253 -16.02 1.17 13.40
CA THR A 253 -17.39 0.61 13.25
C THR A 253 -17.68 0.09 11.86
N ALA A 254 -17.24 0.76 10.81
CA ALA A 254 -17.51 0.34 9.44
C ALA A 254 -16.82 -0.99 9.10
N PRO A 255 -17.48 -1.93 8.40
CA PRO A 255 -16.85 -3.18 8.01
C PRO A 255 -15.87 -2.97 6.86
N VAL A 256 -14.72 -3.64 6.95
CA VAL A 256 -13.65 -3.67 5.93
C VAL A 256 -13.02 -5.05 5.91
N CYS A 257 -12.29 -5.41 4.85
CA CYS A 257 -11.68 -6.74 4.77
C CYS A 257 -10.27 -6.71 4.18
N ALA A 258 -9.56 -7.83 4.37
CA ALA A 258 -8.31 -8.12 3.68
C ALA A 258 -8.53 -9.31 2.74
N VAL A 259 -8.17 -9.15 1.46
CA VAL A 259 -8.37 -10.15 0.40
C VAL A 259 -7.06 -10.37 -0.33
N SER A 260 -6.49 -11.57 -0.22
CA SER A 260 -5.28 -11.92 -0.96
C SER A 260 -5.57 -12.58 -2.31
N SER A 261 -6.77 -13.13 -2.49
CA SER A 261 -7.21 -13.84 -3.69
C SER A 261 -8.73 -13.87 -3.75
N LEU A 262 -9.30 -13.87 -4.96
CA LEU A 262 -10.74 -14.03 -5.17
C LEU A 262 -11.26 -15.41 -4.75
N THR A 263 -10.43 -16.44 -4.86
CA THR A 263 -10.82 -17.83 -4.63
C THR A 263 -10.44 -18.37 -3.25
N ASN A 264 -9.42 -17.81 -2.63
CA ASN A 264 -8.87 -18.33 -1.36
C ASN A 264 -9.33 -17.51 -0.14
N PHE A 265 -10.36 -16.69 -0.29
CA PHE A 265 -10.98 -15.98 0.82
C PHE A 265 -12.04 -16.86 1.51
N GLY A 266 -12.10 -16.81 2.84
CA GLY A 266 -13.03 -17.56 3.68
C GLY A 266 -12.34 -18.59 4.55
N PHE A 267 -13.11 -19.56 4.99
CA PHE A 267 -12.61 -20.67 5.83
C PHE A 267 -12.06 -21.77 4.95
N SER A 268 -10.88 -22.28 5.30
CA SER A 268 -10.22 -23.35 4.55
C SER A 268 -9.70 -24.46 5.48
N VAL A 269 -9.63 -25.67 4.94
CA VAL A 269 -8.98 -26.80 5.61
C VAL A 269 -7.65 -27.04 4.92
N PRO A 270 -6.53 -27.00 5.65
CA PRO A 270 -5.21 -27.25 5.07
C PRO A 270 -5.16 -28.60 4.35
N ASN A 271 -4.61 -28.59 3.13
CA ASN A 271 -4.39 -29.76 2.28
C ASN A 271 -5.67 -30.45 1.74
N VAL A 272 -6.84 -29.82 1.82
CA VAL A 272 -8.09 -30.39 1.33
C VAL A 272 -8.88 -29.31 0.56
N SER A 273 -8.45 -28.96 -0.64
CA SER A 273 -9.04 -27.89 -1.45
C SER A 273 -10.50 -28.09 -1.81
N ALA A 274 -10.96 -29.34 -1.97
CA ALA A 274 -12.36 -29.66 -2.25
C ALA A 274 -13.31 -29.43 -1.05
N SER A 275 -12.78 -29.28 0.18
CA SER A 275 -13.58 -29.11 1.39
C SER A 275 -13.90 -27.65 1.73
N ASP A 276 -13.23 -26.68 1.09
CA ASP A 276 -13.39 -25.27 1.44
C ASP A 276 -14.81 -24.77 1.23
N THR A 277 -15.49 -25.22 0.18
CA THR A 277 -16.90 -24.89 -0.08
C THR A 277 -17.80 -25.46 1.01
N ASN A 278 -17.58 -26.71 1.42
CA ASN A 278 -18.37 -27.36 2.46
C ASN A 278 -18.14 -26.70 3.82
N VAL A 279 -16.88 -26.38 4.16
CA VAL A 279 -16.57 -25.67 5.41
C VAL A 279 -17.23 -24.30 5.45
N ASN A 280 -17.20 -23.55 4.36
CA ASN A 280 -17.88 -22.25 4.33
C ASN A 280 -19.41 -22.40 4.45
N ALA A 281 -20.01 -23.43 3.85
CA ALA A 281 -21.44 -23.72 3.99
C ALA A 281 -21.83 -24.05 5.43
N GLU A 282 -21.04 -24.91 6.10
CA GLU A 282 -21.26 -25.29 7.51
C GLU A 282 -21.08 -24.11 8.46
N VAL A 283 -20.05 -23.29 8.24
CA VAL A 283 -19.84 -22.07 9.03
C VAL A 283 -20.97 -21.06 8.78
N GLY A 284 -21.48 -20.96 7.55
CA GLY A 284 -22.65 -20.15 7.22
C GLY A 284 -23.92 -20.63 7.92
N ALA A 285 -24.16 -21.94 7.95
CA ALA A 285 -25.27 -22.53 8.70
C ALA A 285 -25.17 -22.25 10.21
N LEU A 286 -23.96 -22.41 10.78
CA LEU A 286 -23.69 -22.08 12.19
C LEU A 286 -23.93 -20.59 12.49
N ALA A 287 -23.60 -19.72 11.58
CA ALA A 287 -23.84 -18.27 11.73
C ALA A 287 -25.34 -17.92 11.83
N GLY A 288 -26.20 -18.72 11.19
CA GLY A 288 -27.65 -18.57 11.21
C GLY A 288 -28.32 -19.09 12.51
N VAL A 289 -27.62 -19.80 13.38
CA VAL A 289 -28.18 -20.32 14.63
C VAL A 289 -28.40 -19.17 15.61
N PRO A 290 -29.56 -19.07 16.31
CA PRO A 290 -29.80 -18.02 17.30
C PRO A 290 -28.73 -18.01 18.41
N ALA A 291 -28.22 -16.84 18.73
CA ALA A 291 -27.21 -16.68 19.77
C ALA A 291 -27.86 -16.50 21.15
N THR A 292 -27.27 -17.12 22.15
CA THR A 292 -27.73 -17.02 23.56
C THR A 292 -27.10 -15.84 24.30
N THR A 293 -25.98 -15.31 23.78
CA THR A 293 -25.29 -14.14 24.32
C THR A 293 -24.98 -13.14 23.21
N GLU A 294 -24.80 -11.86 23.58
CA GLU A 294 -24.40 -10.82 22.63
C GLU A 294 -23.03 -11.11 21.99
N ALA A 295 -22.08 -11.61 22.78
CA ALA A 295 -20.74 -11.97 22.29
C ALA A 295 -20.79 -13.09 21.23
N LEU A 296 -21.60 -14.12 21.48
CA LEU A 296 -21.83 -15.20 20.53
C LEU A 296 -22.52 -14.70 19.26
N GLY A 297 -23.50 -13.79 19.40
CA GLY A 297 -24.18 -13.16 18.29
C GLY A 297 -23.21 -12.37 17.40
N ARG A 298 -22.32 -11.56 18.01
CA ARG A 298 -21.27 -10.85 17.29
C ARG A 298 -20.34 -11.80 16.52
N SER A 299 -19.89 -12.87 17.15
CA SER A 299 -19.01 -13.86 16.52
C SER A 299 -19.69 -14.55 15.32
N ARG A 300 -20.96 -14.95 15.48
CA ARG A 300 -21.75 -15.56 14.40
C ARG A 300 -21.99 -14.61 13.24
N ASN A 301 -22.25 -13.35 13.52
CA ASN A 301 -22.36 -12.32 12.49
C ASN A 301 -21.08 -12.19 11.67
N VAL A 302 -19.89 -12.18 12.32
CA VAL A 302 -18.61 -12.14 11.61
C VAL A 302 -18.42 -13.39 10.74
N PHE A 303 -18.77 -14.57 11.22
CA PHE A 303 -18.71 -15.80 10.43
C PHE A 303 -19.62 -15.74 9.19
N GLY A 304 -20.88 -15.37 9.36
CA GLY A 304 -21.81 -15.22 8.26
C GLY A 304 -21.33 -14.22 7.21
N LEU A 305 -20.78 -13.11 7.66
CA LEU A 305 -20.22 -12.10 6.78
C LEU A 305 -19.03 -12.63 6.00
N THR A 306 -18.10 -13.29 6.65
CA THR A 306 -16.94 -13.85 5.99
C THR A 306 -17.35 -14.83 4.88
N VAL A 307 -18.35 -15.66 5.15
CA VAL A 307 -18.91 -16.58 4.14
C VAL A 307 -19.59 -15.83 2.99
N ASN A 308 -20.37 -14.80 3.28
CA ASN A 308 -21.01 -13.98 2.26
C ASN A 308 -20.00 -13.26 1.36
N VAL A 309 -18.97 -12.66 1.95
CA VAL A 309 -17.86 -12.05 1.19
C VAL A 309 -17.17 -13.11 0.32
N ALA A 310 -16.88 -14.30 0.86
CA ALA A 310 -16.28 -15.39 0.10
C ALA A 310 -17.13 -15.78 -1.11
N ASN A 311 -18.44 -15.88 -0.93
CA ASN A 311 -19.38 -16.21 -2.01
C ASN A 311 -19.41 -15.10 -3.07
N GLN A 312 -19.47 -13.83 -2.67
CA GLN A 312 -19.45 -12.70 -3.60
C GLN A 312 -18.13 -12.63 -4.38
N LEU A 313 -16.99 -12.81 -3.73
CA LEU A 313 -15.69 -12.82 -4.42
C LEU A 313 -15.58 -13.94 -5.47
N ARG A 314 -16.20 -15.10 -5.22
CA ARG A 314 -16.22 -16.23 -6.19
C ARG A 314 -17.07 -15.94 -7.42
N THR A 315 -18.03 -15.01 -7.37
CA THR A 315 -18.80 -14.59 -8.55
C THR A 315 -18.04 -13.64 -9.45
N VAL A 316 -16.96 -13.04 -8.95
CA VAL A 316 -16.13 -12.12 -9.72
C VAL A 316 -15.31 -12.88 -10.74
N THR A 317 -15.51 -12.60 -12.00
CA THR A 317 -14.68 -13.17 -13.07
C THR A 317 -13.29 -12.57 -12.99
N PRO A 318 -12.23 -13.39 -12.86
CA PRO A 318 -10.86 -12.90 -12.95
C PRO A 318 -10.64 -12.15 -14.27
N PRO A 319 -9.86 -11.06 -14.26
CA PRO A 319 -9.59 -10.33 -15.47
C PRO A 319 -8.82 -11.19 -16.46
N ALA A 320 -9.06 -10.97 -17.74
CA ALA A 320 -8.20 -11.49 -18.79
C ALA A 320 -6.75 -11.08 -18.54
N ALA A 321 -5.80 -11.92 -18.95
CA ALA A 321 -4.39 -11.59 -18.84
C ALA A 321 -4.11 -10.30 -19.63
N ASN A 322 -3.59 -9.27 -18.96
CA ASN A 322 -3.09 -8.09 -19.62
C ASN A 322 -1.57 -8.23 -19.76
N PRO A 323 -1.03 -8.34 -20.99
CA PRO A 323 0.40 -8.56 -21.22
C PRO A 323 1.27 -7.38 -20.78
N ALA A 324 0.71 -6.20 -20.57
CA ALA A 324 1.45 -5.03 -20.09
C ALA A 324 2.01 -5.20 -18.67
N TYR A 325 1.37 -6.01 -17.83
CA TYR A 325 1.87 -6.23 -16.48
C TYR A 325 3.10 -7.14 -16.44
N PRO A 326 4.16 -6.79 -15.70
CA PRO A 326 5.27 -7.70 -15.42
C PRO A 326 4.79 -9.01 -14.79
N THR A 327 5.18 -10.13 -15.39
CA THR A 327 4.82 -11.48 -14.92
C THR A 327 5.97 -12.20 -14.22
N THR A 328 7.17 -11.64 -14.31
CA THR A 328 8.42 -12.18 -13.74
C THR A 328 9.13 -11.12 -12.90
N GLY A 329 10.13 -11.54 -12.14
CA GLY A 329 10.90 -10.66 -11.28
C GLY A 329 10.12 -10.16 -10.05
N PRO A 330 10.72 -9.25 -9.26
CA PRO A 330 10.12 -8.76 -8.01
C PRO A 330 8.74 -8.12 -8.18
N ALA A 331 8.52 -7.42 -9.29
CA ALA A 331 7.27 -6.72 -9.56
C ALA A 331 6.10 -7.61 -10.00
N ALA A 332 6.30 -8.89 -10.25
CA ALA A 332 5.21 -9.82 -10.57
C ALA A 332 4.17 -9.89 -9.43
N SER A 333 4.62 -9.80 -8.18
CA SER A 333 3.72 -9.76 -7.02
C SER A 333 2.93 -8.45 -6.94
N LEU A 334 3.52 -7.31 -7.26
CA LEU A 334 2.81 -6.02 -7.38
C LEU A 334 1.78 -6.08 -8.50
N SER A 335 2.17 -6.58 -9.67
CA SER A 335 1.28 -6.77 -10.83
C SER A 335 0.04 -7.60 -10.48
N SER A 336 0.24 -8.72 -9.79
CA SER A 336 -0.87 -9.57 -9.34
C SER A 336 -1.82 -8.83 -8.41
N ARG A 337 -1.31 -8.02 -7.48
CA ARG A 337 -2.10 -7.22 -6.54
C ARG A 337 -2.84 -6.08 -7.26
N LEU A 338 -2.19 -5.40 -8.20
CA LEU A 338 -2.81 -4.31 -8.97
C LEU A 338 -3.92 -4.84 -9.91
N ARG A 339 -3.71 -6.01 -10.52
CA ARG A 339 -4.77 -6.68 -11.30
C ARG A 339 -5.96 -7.04 -10.42
N LEU A 340 -5.74 -7.54 -9.21
CA LEU A 340 -6.81 -7.81 -8.25
C LEU A 340 -7.52 -6.51 -7.84
N ALA A 341 -6.77 -5.42 -7.61
CA ALA A 341 -7.33 -4.11 -7.32
C ALA A 341 -8.24 -3.61 -8.45
N ALA A 342 -7.76 -3.63 -9.71
CA ALA A 342 -8.56 -3.24 -10.87
C ALA A 342 -9.83 -4.09 -11.00
N THR A 343 -9.73 -5.38 -10.72
CA THR A 343 -10.86 -6.31 -10.75
C THR A 343 -11.91 -5.99 -9.69
N LEU A 344 -11.49 -5.76 -8.45
CA LEU A 344 -12.42 -5.41 -7.36
C LEU A 344 -13.09 -4.05 -7.62
N LEU A 345 -12.34 -3.06 -8.08
CA LEU A 345 -12.84 -1.72 -8.40
C LEU A 345 -13.86 -1.72 -9.56
N SER A 346 -13.77 -2.68 -10.49
CA SER A 346 -14.67 -2.80 -11.64
C SER A 346 -15.75 -3.87 -11.47
N SER A 347 -15.80 -4.57 -10.33
CA SER A 347 -16.68 -5.74 -10.14
C SER A 347 -18.13 -5.40 -9.80
N GLY A 348 -18.48 -4.14 -9.54
CA GLY A 348 -19.80 -3.76 -9.05
C GLY A 348 -20.06 -4.12 -7.58
N LEU A 349 -19.04 -4.57 -6.83
CA LEU A 349 -19.15 -4.91 -5.40
C LEU A 349 -19.09 -3.69 -4.46
N GLY A 350 -19.09 -2.48 -5.02
CA GLY A 350 -19.02 -1.24 -4.25
C GLY A 350 -17.65 -0.94 -3.62
N THR A 351 -16.58 -1.54 -4.16
CA THR A 351 -15.21 -1.29 -3.69
C THR A 351 -14.80 0.13 -4.05
N ARG A 352 -14.46 0.92 -3.04
CA ARG A 352 -14.02 2.33 -3.17
C ARG A 352 -12.57 2.55 -2.79
N ILE A 353 -12.05 1.77 -1.84
CA ILE A 353 -10.70 1.92 -1.31
C ILE A 353 -9.98 0.59 -1.41
N VAL A 354 -8.76 0.62 -1.97
CA VAL A 354 -7.87 -0.54 -2.00
C VAL A 354 -6.52 -0.14 -1.44
N THR A 355 -5.97 -0.94 -0.54
CA THR A 355 -4.60 -0.79 -0.05
C THR A 355 -3.74 -1.95 -0.51
N VAL A 356 -2.52 -1.64 -0.94
CA VAL A 356 -1.51 -2.60 -1.42
C VAL A 356 -0.20 -2.27 -0.72
N ASP A 357 0.38 -3.24 -0.02
CA ASP A 357 1.73 -3.11 0.54
C ASP A 357 2.69 -3.86 -0.38
N TRP A 358 3.82 -3.24 -0.74
CA TRP A 358 4.77 -3.88 -1.65
C TRP A 358 6.20 -3.35 -1.47
N GLY A 359 7.15 -4.16 -1.91
CA GLY A 359 8.56 -3.83 -1.97
C GLY A 359 9.31 -4.21 -0.69
N SER A 360 10.61 -4.05 -0.78
CA SER A 360 11.56 -4.17 0.32
C SER A 360 12.68 -3.17 0.04
N PHE A 361 12.47 -1.94 0.53
CA PHE A 361 13.34 -0.78 0.25
C PHE A 361 14.21 -0.38 1.44
N ASP A 362 14.29 -1.23 2.47
CA ASP A 362 15.19 -1.01 3.61
C ASP A 362 16.62 -1.41 3.26
N THR A 363 17.23 -0.61 2.38
CA THR A 363 18.50 -0.88 1.72
C THR A 363 19.68 -0.19 2.43
N HIS A 364 19.92 -0.56 3.71
CA HIS A 364 21.09 -0.10 4.45
C HIS A 364 22.42 -0.55 3.84
N GLY A 365 22.40 -1.58 3.05
CA GLY A 365 23.52 -2.09 2.28
C GLY A 365 23.04 -2.76 1.00
N SER A 366 23.92 -2.87 0.02
CA SER A 366 23.62 -3.49 -1.28
C SER A 366 22.38 -2.88 -1.96
N GLU A 367 22.25 -1.56 -1.90
CA GLU A 367 21.05 -0.85 -2.36
C GLU A 367 20.81 -1.07 -3.86
N ILE A 368 21.84 -1.02 -4.68
CA ILE A 368 21.71 -1.27 -6.11
C ILE A 368 21.14 -2.67 -6.38
N GLN A 369 21.65 -3.70 -5.67
CA GLN A 369 21.19 -5.08 -5.83
C GLN A 369 19.78 -5.30 -5.28
N GLY A 370 19.40 -4.57 -4.24
CA GLY A 370 18.09 -4.65 -3.60
C GLY A 370 17.01 -3.86 -4.33
N MET A 371 17.31 -2.61 -4.69
CA MET A 371 16.33 -1.66 -5.22
C MET A 371 16.20 -1.71 -6.75
N ASP A 372 17.31 -1.67 -7.47
CA ASP A 372 17.29 -1.55 -8.94
C ASP A 372 16.49 -2.66 -9.66
N PRO A 373 16.57 -3.94 -9.24
CA PRO A 373 15.74 -4.98 -9.84
C PRO A 373 14.22 -4.77 -9.67
N GLN A 374 13.82 -3.99 -8.67
CA GLN A 374 12.43 -3.68 -8.40
C GLN A 374 11.91 -2.51 -9.25
N LEU A 375 12.78 -1.51 -9.57
CA LEU A 375 12.38 -0.22 -10.13
C LEU A 375 11.75 -0.33 -11.53
N GLY A 376 12.38 -1.03 -12.47
CA GLY A 376 11.84 -1.16 -13.81
C GLY A 376 10.49 -1.87 -13.84
N GLY A 377 10.37 -2.95 -13.07
CA GLY A 377 9.11 -3.67 -12.90
C GLY A 377 8.04 -2.86 -12.19
N PHE A 378 8.40 -2.10 -11.17
CA PHE A 378 7.53 -1.16 -10.46
C PHE A 378 6.94 -0.12 -11.42
N SER A 379 7.80 0.54 -12.18
CA SER A 379 7.42 1.57 -13.16
C SER A 379 6.42 1.01 -14.20
N ARG A 380 6.71 -0.16 -14.76
CA ARG A 380 5.83 -0.83 -15.72
C ARG A 380 4.51 -1.29 -15.10
N ALA A 381 4.54 -1.82 -13.88
CA ALA A 381 3.32 -2.26 -13.21
C ALA A 381 2.34 -1.10 -12.95
N LEU A 382 2.85 0.10 -12.61
CA LEU A 382 2.04 1.30 -12.44
C LEU A 382 1.44 1.77 -13.76
N ALA A 383 2.23 1.80 -14.85
CA ALA A 383 1.74 2.18 -16.17
C ALA A 383 0.67 1.19 -16.66
N ALA A 384 0.94 -0.13 -16.54
CA ALA A 384 -0.01 -1.17 -16.90
C ALA A 384 -1.32 -1.10 -16.08
N PHE A 385 -1.23 -0.70 -14.82
CA PHE A 385 -2.41 -0.51 -13.98
C PHE A 385 -3.29 0.62 -14.50
N GLN A 386 -2.72 1.76 -14.86
CA GLN A 386 -3.49 2.87 -15.45
C GLN A 386 -4.15 2.48 -16.78
N GLU A 387 -3.46 1.70 -17.61
CA GLU A 387 -4.01 1.17 -18.86
C GLU A 387 -5.15 0.17 -18.60
N ASP A 388 -5.01 -0.69 -17.60
CA ASP A 388 -6.05 -1.65 -17.20
C ASP A 388 -7.30 -0.93 -16.69
N LEU A 389 -7.13 0.12 -15.87
CA LEU A 389 -8.24 0.97 -15.44
C LEU A 389 -8.95 1.66 -16.62
N ALA A 390 -8.19 2.14 -17.59
CA ALA A 390 -8.73 2.76 -18.80
C ALA A 390 -9.48 1.74 -19.66
N ALA A 391 -8.92 0.55 -19.88
CA ALA A 391 -9.56 -0.53 -20.61
C ALA A 391 -10.87 -1.00 -19.97
N ARG A 392 -11.00 -0.87 -18.65
CA ARG A 392 -12.23 -1.15 -17.89
C ARG A 392 -13.21 0.02 -17.86
N GLY A 393 -12.85 1.18 -18.41
CA GLY A 393 -13.69 2.39 -18.40
C GLY A 393 -13.83 3.04 -17.01
N ILE A 394 -12.89 2.80 -16.11
CA ILE A 394 -12.93 3.32 -14.73
C ILE A 394 -11.79 4.26 -14.35
N ALA A 395 -10.90 4.60 -15.30
CA ALA A 395 -9.73 5.42 -15.03
C ALA A 395 -10.07 6.79 -14.43
N ASP A 396 -11.16 7.41 -14.87
CA ASP A 396 -11.56 8.76 -14.42
C ASP A 396 -12.08 8.79 -12.97
N ARG A 397 -12.39 7.64 -12.42
CA ARG A 397 -12.88 7.51 -11.04
C ARG A 397 -11.88 6.87 -10.08
N VAL A 398 -10.64 6.59 -10.52
CA VAL A 398 -9.61 6.00 -9.66
C VAL A 398 -8.44 6.94 -9.51
N LEU A 399 -8.15 7.32 -8.27
CA LEU A 399 -6.92 7.99 -7.84
C LEU A 399 -5.98 6.96 -7.24
N THR A 400 -4.72 6.96 -7.63
CA THR A 400 -3.70 6.08 -7.05
C THR A 400 -2.61 6.89 -6.37
N VAL A 401 -2.30 6.54 -5.13
CA VAL A 401 -1.24 7.14 -4.33
C VAL A 401 -0.18 6.10 -4.04
N VAL A 402 1.08 6.44 -4.32
CA VAL A 402 2.24 5.61 -4.00
C VAL A 402 3.10 6.37 -3.00
N PHE A 403 3.41 5.79 -1.87
CA PHE A 403 4.11 6.44 -0.78
C PHE A 403 4.94 5.45 0.04
N THR A 404 5.86 5.98 0.82
CA THR A 404 6.71 5.25 1.76
C THR A 404 6.72 5.97 3.11
N GLU A 405 7.18 5.32 4.16
CA GLU A 405 7.19 5.88 5.52
C GLU A 405 8.16 7.04 5.71
N PHE A 406 9.30 7.01 5.01
CA PHE A 406 10.33 8.06 4.98
C PHE A 406 11.22 7.89 3.75
N GLY A 407 12.13 8.82 3.51
CA GLY A 407 13.17 8.72 2.50
C GLY A 407 14.47 8.17 3.05
N ARG A 408 15.52 8.23 2.24
CA ARG A 408 16.86 7.81 2.60
C ARG A 408 17.79 9.00 2.78
N ARG A 409 18.86 8.85 3.58
CA ARG A 409 19.91 9.85 3.69
C ARG A 409 20.51 10.12 2.32
N VAL A 410 20.92 11.38 2.10
CA VAL A 410 21.51 11.76 0.81
C VAL A 410 22.90 11.14 0.64
N GLY A 411 23.70 11.07 1.70
CA GLY A 411 24.98 10.36 1.67
C GLY A 411 24.79 8.85 1.77
N GLU A 412 25.55 8.11 0.95
CA GLU A 412 25.62 6.66 1.07
C GLU A 412 26.47 6.23 2.27
N ASN A 413 26.30 5.00 2.70
CA ASN A 413 27.18 4.28 3.63
C ASN A 413 27.78 3.05 2.95
N GLY A 414 28.83 2.48 3.54
CA GLY A 414 29.51 1.32 2.96
C GLY A 414 30.34 1.64 1.74
N THR A 415 30.81 0.62 1.03
CA THR A 415 31.70 0.74 -0.15
C THR A 415 31.42 -0.37 -1.16
N GLY A 416 31.63 -0.07 -2.45
CA GLY A 416 31.45 -1.01 -3.54
C GLY A 416 30.02 -1.55 -3.61
N THR A 417 29.85 -2.84 -3.82
CA THR A 417 28.53 -3.49 -3.91
C THR A 417 27.79 -3.57 -2.59
N ALA A 418 28.44 -3.28 -1.46
CA ALA A 418 27.80 -3.22 -0.15
C ALA A 418 27.27 -1.80 0.18
N ALA A 419 27.47 -0.81 -0.69
CA ALA A 419 26.95 0.54 -0.48
C ALA A 419 25.43 0.54 -0.38
N GLY A 420 24.92 1.36 0.54
CA GLY A 420 23.50 1.57 0.77
C GLY A 420 23.25 2.91 1.44
N THR A 421 22.07 3.12 1.96
CA THR A 421 21.69 4.36 2.60
C THR A 421 20.95 4.12 3.90
N ASP A 422 21.23 4.95 4.91
CA ASP A 422 20.49 4.92 6.17
C ASP A 422 19.11 5.59 6.03
N HIS A 423 18.25 5.40 7.06
CA HIS A 423 16.96 6.09 7.13
C HIS A 423 17.15 7.60 7.10
N GLY A 424 16.37 8.24 6.24
CA GLY A 424 16.36 9.69 6.05
C GLY A 424 15.03 10.31 6.43
N ALA A 425 14.83 11.54 5.98
CA ALA A 425 13.59 12.28 6.23
C ALA A 425 12.69 12.32 4.97
N GLY A 426 12.86 13.28 4.10
CA GLY A 426 11.97 13.48 2.95
C GLY A 426 11.95 12.28 1.98
N GLY A 427 10.82 11.57 1.92
CA GLY A 427 10.59 10.45 1.02
C GLY A 427 9.81 10.83 -0.23
N PRO A 428 9.85 10.00 -1.28
CA PRO A 428 9.08 10.22 -2.48
C PRO A 428 7.60 9.89 -2.26
N MET A 429 6.73 10.65 -2.92
CA MET A 429 5.32 10.33 -3.05
C MET A 429 4.84 10.63 -4.47
N TRP A 430 4.04 9.74 -5.03
CA TRP A 430 3.41 9.93 -6.32
C TRP A 430 1.90 9.83 -6.18
N VAL A 431 1.20 10.69 -6.91
CA VAL A 431 -0.25 10.58 -7.09
C VAL A 431 -0.53 10.52 -8.58
N MET A 432 -1.30 9.55 -9.01
CA MET A 432 -1.58 9.34 -10.43
C MET A 432 -3.05 9.04 -10.69
N GLY A 433 -3.49 9.44 -11.89
CA GLY A 433 -4.86 9.28 -12.38
C GLY A 433 -5.16 10.29 -13.46
N THR A 434 -6.16 10.04 -14.30
CA THR A 434 -6.51 10.89 -15.43
C THR A 434 -6.87 12.32 -15.03
N ARG A 435 -7.45 12.50 -13.83
CA ARG A 435 -7.86 13.79 -13.28
C ARG A 435 -6.75 14.48 -12.45
N VAL A 436 -5.63 13.81 -12.23
CA VAL A 436 -4.52 14.37 -11.46
C VAL A 436 -3.82 15.46 -12.26
N ARG A 437 -3.54 16.59 -11.62
CA ARG A 437 -2.63 17.61 -12.15
C ARG A 437 -1.20 17.08 -12.00
N GLY A 438 -0.62 16.57 -13.08
CA GLY A 438 0.71 15.98 -13.09
C GLY A 438 1.84 16.99 -12.88
N GLY A 439 3.08 16.50 -13.00
CA GLY A 439 4.28 17.30 -12.84
C GLY A 439 4.78 17.36 -11.40
N LEU A 440 5.75 18.24 -11.14
CA LEU A 440 6.32 18.44 -9.82
C LEU A 440 5.31 19.09 -8.88
N ALA A 441 5.11 18.51 -7.73
CA ALA A 441 4.32 19.03 -6.63
C ALA A 441 5.18 19.12 -5.36
N GLY A 442 4.93 20.13 -4.54
CA GLY A 442 5.88 20.52 -3.49
C GLY A 442 7.13 21.21 -4.07
N ASN A 443 8.05 21.55 -3.20
CA ASN A 443 9.34 22.11 -3.60
C ASN A 443 10.34 21.00 -3.83
N GLN A 444 11.25 21.18 -4.79
CA GLN A 444 12.41 20.32 -4.97
C GLN A 444 13.42 20.63 -3.87
N PRO A 445 13.74 19.69 -2.97
CA PRO A 445 14.78 19.92 -1.97
C PRO A 445 16.17 19.86 -2.61
N SER A 446 17.09 20.69 -2.08
CA SER A 446 18.47 20.71 -2.53
C SER A 446 19.27 19.58 -1.88
N VAL A 447 20.12 18.92 -2.66
CA VAL A 447 21.12 17.97 -2.14
C VAL A 447 22.44 18.67 -1.75
N THR A 448 22.57 19.96 -2.05
CA THR A 448 23.69 20.79 -1.61
C THR A 448 23.42 21.45 -0.25
N THR A 449 22.15 21.55 0.17
CA THR A 449 21.74 22.16 1.43
C THR A 449 20.91 21.17 2.24
N LEU A 450 21.59 20.38 3.06
CA LEU A 450 20.99 19.28 3.81
C LEU A 450 20.63 19.69 5.24
N GLU A 451 19.58 19.09 5.78
CA GLU A 451 19.20 19.19 7.19
C GLU A 451 19.71 17.95 7.95
N ARG A 452 20.85 18.07 8.61
CA ARG A 452 21.50 16.96 9.34
C ARG A 452 21.79 15.73 8.45
N GLY A 453 22.20 15.94 7.21
CA GLY A 453 22.47 14.88 6.23
C GLY A 453 21.22 14.31 5.52
N ASN A 454 20.06 14.89 5.77
CA ASN A 454 18.80 14.52 5.12
C ASN A 454 18.37 15.57 4.10
N LEU A 455 17.54 15.16 3.14
CA LEU A 455 16.72 16.10 2.40
C LEU A 455 15.84 16.89 3.39
N LYS A 456 15.73 18.18 3.15
CA LYS A 456 14.78 19.00 3.90
C LYS A 456 13.35 18.55 3.59
N VAL A 457 12.57 18.29 4.63
CA VAL A 457 11.14 17.98 4.45
C VAL A 457 10.43 19.21 3.91
N GLU A 458 9.87 19.11 2.72
CA GLU A 458 9.19 20.21 2.03
C GLU A 458 7.67 20.09 2.10
N THR A 459 7.15 18.87 2.25
CA THR A 459 5.71 18.64 2.32
C THR A 459 5.39 17.71 3.49
N ASP A 460 4.47 18.14 4.35
CA ASP A 460 3.88 17.26 5.35
C ASP A 460 2.88 16.31 4.65
N PHE A 461 2.97 15.01 4.94
CA PHE A 461 2.11 14.02 4.29
C PHE A 461 0.61 14.32 4.51
N ARG A 462 0.26 14.95 5.64
CA ARG A 462 -1.12 15.31 5.97
C ARG A 462 -1.69 16.37 5.04
N THR A 463 -0.84 17.23 4.44
CA THR A 463 -1.24 18.15 3.36
C THR A 463 -1.81 17.37 2.17
N VAL A 464 -1.16 16.28 1.78
CA VAL A 464 -1.62 15.46 0.65
C VAL A 464 -2.89 14.70 1.02
N TRP A 465 -2.97 14.15 2.24
CA TRP A 465 -4.19 13.48 2.73
C TRP A 465 -5.37 14.45 2.80
N GLN A 466 -5.15 15.69 3.27
CA GLN A 466 -6.19 16.73 3.27
C GLN A 466 -6.69 17.06 1.87
N ALA A 467 -5.79 17.20 0.90
CA ALA A 467 -6.16 17.45 -0.49
C ALA A 467 -6.96 16.29 -1.09
N ILE A 468 -6.55 15.05 -0.83
CA ILE A 468 -7.31 13.87 -1.28
C ILE A 468 -8.72 13.85 -0.67
N LEU A 469 -8.86 14.17 0.61
CA LEU A 469 -10.17 14.26 1.25
C LEU A 469 -11.03 15.38 0.66
N GLY A 470 -10.47 16.56 0.48
CA GLY A 470 -11.21 17.72 0.00
C GLY A 470 -11.55 17.68 -1.48
N GLU A 471 -10.62 17.23 -2.32
CA GLU A 471 -10.77 17.31 -3.78
C GLU A 471 -11.26 16.00 -4.42
N TRP A 472 -11.04 14.85 -3.79
CA TRP A 472 -11.33 13.55 -4.38
C TRP A 472 -12.39 12.76 -3.64
N MET A 473 -12.15 12.43 -2.36
CA MET A 473 -13.02 11.53 -1.59
C MET A 473 -14.29 12.22 -1.08
N GLY A 474 -14.24 13.51 -0.89
CA GLY A 474 -15.23 14.26 -0.12
C GLY A 474 -15.14 13.99 1.38
N GLY A 475 -15.66 14.91 2.17
CA GLY A 475 -15.73 14.79 3.62
C GLY A 475 -14.94 15.88 4.37
N ASP A 476 -15.27 16.00 5.65
CA ASP A 476 -14.61 16.97 6.54
C ASP A 476 -13.22 16.45 6.96
N SER A 477 -12.18 17.06 6.39
CA SER A 477 -10.80 16.70 6.74
C SER A 477 -10.47 16.97 8.22
N GLY A 478 -11.11 17.94 8.87
CA GLY A 478 -10.93 18.25 10.29
C GLY A 478 -11.41 17.12 11.21
N ALA A 479 -12.48 16.43 10.83
CA ALA A 479 -12.98 15.26 11.56
C ALA A 479 -12.10 14.02 11.36
N ILE A 480 -11.34 13.96 10.25
CA ILE A 480 -10.56 12.79 9.84
C ILE A 480 -9.09 12.95 10.23
N LEU A 481 -8.50 14.10 10.01
CA LEU A 481 -7.08 14.40 10.26
C LEU A 481 -6.96 15.29 11.50
N PRO A 482 -6.54 14.77 12.65
CA PRO A 482 -6.42 15.58 13.86
C PRO A 482 -5.33 16.67 13.71
N ASN A 483 -5.52 17.79 14.39
CA ASN A 483 -4.63 18.94 14.39
C ASN A 483 -4.50 19.68 13.04
N GLY A 484 -5.48 19.50 12.14
CA GLY A 484 -5.61 20.35 10.94
C GLY A 484 -6.22 21.75 11.25
N PRO A 485 -6.41 22.61 10.23
CA PRO A 485 -6.08 22.34 8.84
C PRO A 485 -4.56 22.36 8.57
N PHE A 486 -4.16 21.65 7.52
CA PHE A 486 -2.78 21.63 7.03
C PHE A 486 -2.61 22.61 5.87
N PRO A 487 -1.37 23.06 5.56
CA PRO A 487 -1.11 23.89 4.40
C PRO A 487 -1.69 23.29 3.12
N GLY A 488 -2.06 24.13 2.16
CA GLY A 488 -2.42 23.68 0.82
C GLY A 488 -1.21 23.07 0.08
N ILE A 489 -1.48 22.36 -1.01
CA ILE A 489 -0.42 21.87 -1.91
C ILE A 489 0.33 23.07 -2.47
N ALA A 490 1.65 23.05 -2.36
CA ALA A 490 2.53 23.97 -3.05
C ALA A 490 2.99 23.33 -4.36
N ARG A 491 3.09 24.13 -5.43
CA ARG A 491 3.59 23.68 -6.74
C ARG A 491 4.44 24.80 -7.35
N PRO A 492 5.49 24.46 -8.14
CA PRO A 492 6.33 25.47 -8.79
C PRO A 492 5.56 26.38 -9.76
N ASP A 493 4.47 25.87 -10.35
CA ASP A 493 3.59 26.61 -11.26
C ASP A 493 2.58 27.54 -10.54
N GLY A 494 2.63 27.61 -9.22
CA GLY A 494 1.75 28.41 -8.38
C GLY A 494 0.33 27.84 -8.20
N GLN A 495 0.03 26.69 -8.79
CA GLN A 495 -1.23 26.00 -8.56
C GLN A 495 -1.26 25.34 -7.18
N THR A 496 -2.44 25.24 -6.59
CA THR A 496 -2.61 24.70 -5.24
C THR A 496 -3.52 23.49 -5.18
N THR A 497 -3.97 22.98 -6.33
CA THR A 497 -4.89 21.86 -6.44
C THR A 497 -4.18 20.55 -6.76
N LEU A 498 -4.73 19.45 -6.26
CA LEU A 498 -4.33 18.08 -6.60
C LEU A 498 -4.86 17.73 -8.00
N LEU A 499 -6.06 18.18 -8.33
CA LEU A 499 -6.76 17.84 -9.56
C LEU A 499 -6.64 18.95 -10.61
N LYS A 500 -6.87 18.57 -11.89
CA LYS A 500 -6.95 19.47 -13.05
C LYS A 500 -8.17 20.36 -12.97
#